data_95103c4d3d6fabf4f5fd7ca7a9c22a6a
#
_entry.id   95103c4d3d6fabf4f5fd7ca7a9c22a6a
#
_cell.length_a   1.000
_cell.length_b   1.000
_cell.length_c   1.000
_cell.angle_alpha   90.00
_cell.angle_beta   90.00
_cell.angle_gamma   90.00
#
_symmetry.space_group_name_H-M   'P 1'
#
loop_
_entity.id
_entity.type
_entity.pdbx_description
1 polymer ?
#
loop_
_entity_poly.entity_id
_entity_poly.type
_entity_poly.pdbx_seq_one_letter_code
_entity_poly.pdbx_strand_id
1 'polypeptide(L)'
;MLALDLTHQAKDFLDQLDPKRFRQVVKKIFSLMENPKPPDAKPLQGHPFWRADIGEYRIIYRVEGNCLKVSLVDRRNDGEVYKKLSRL
;
A
#
# COMPACT_ATOMS: atom_id res chain seq x y z
N MET A 1 0.43 14.30 10.36
CA MET A 1 -0.18 13.06 9.82
C MET A 1 -0.78 13.34 8.45
N LEU A 2 -0.48 12.50 7.48
CA LEU A 2 -1.02 12.64 6.14
C LEU A 2 -2.50 12.26 6.10
N ALA A 3 -3.25 12.85 5.18
CA ALA A 3 -4.57 12.34 4.83
C ALA A 3 -4.42 11.02 4.07
N LEU A 4 -5.50 10.26 3.96
CA LEU A 4 -5.48 8.96 3.29
C LEU A 4 -6.40 8.97 2.09
N ASP A 5 -5.89 8.45 0.97
CA ASP A 5 -6.67 8.23 -0.24
C ASP A 5 -6.43 6.80 -0.72
N LEU A 6 -7.51 6.03 -0.87
CA LEU A 6 -7.46 4.64 -1.32
C LEU A 6 -8.09 4.54 -2.71
N THR A 7 -7.42 3.83 -3.61
CA THR A 7 -8.06 3.45 -4.87
C THR A 7 -9.17 2.44 -4.61
N HIS A 8 -10.04 2.27 -5.59
CA HIS A 8 -11.08 1.23 -5.52
C HIS A 8 -10.47 -0.16 -5.34
N GLN A 9 -9.36 -0.44 -6.02
CA GLN A 9 -8.68 -1.72 -5.87
C GLN A 9 -8.21 -1.94 -4.44
N ALA A 10 -7.58 -0.94 -3.84
CA ALA A 10 -7.09 -1.05 -2.47
C ALA A 10 -8.24 -1.26 -1.49
N LYS A 11 -9.32 -0.49 -1.65
CA LYS A 11 -10.49 -0.63 -0.78
C LYS A 11 -11.13 -2.01 -0.93
N ASP A 12 -11.35 -2.46 -2.16
CA ASP A 12 -11.98 -3.75 -2.41
C ASP A 12 -11.15 -4.90 -1.87
N PHE A 13 -9.83 -4.82 -2.03
CA PHE A 13 -8.95 -5.84 -1.49
C PHE A 13 -9.03 -5.89 0.04
N LEU A 14 -9.03 -4.74 0.70
CA LEU A 14 -9.16 -4.69 2.15
C LEU A 14 -10.50 -5.26 2.63
N ASP A 15 -11.57 -4.96 1.91
CA ASP A 15 -12.91 -5.44 2.27
C ASP A 15 -13.04 -6.96 2.22
N GLN A 16 -12.17 -7.64 1.46
CA GLN A 16 -12.17 -9.09 1.34
C GLN A 16 -11.40 -9.80 2.45
N LEU A 17 -10.62 -9.07 3.23
CA LEU A 17 -9.79 -9.66 4.27
C LEU A 17 -10.63 -10.00 5.50
N ASP A 18 -10.25 -11.08 6.19
CA ASP A 18 -10.83 -11.37 7.49
C ASP A 18 -10.44 -10.27 8.50
N PRO A 19 -11.14 -10.14 9.63
CA PRO A 19 -10.89 -9.03 10.56
C PRO A 19 -9.47 -8.93 11.05
N LYS A 20 -8.80 -10.04 11.28
CA LYS A 20 -7.43 -10.04 11.79
C LYS A 20 -6.46 -9.45 10.75
N ARG A 21 -6.57 -9.90 9.51
CA ARG A 21 -5.70 -9.44 8.44
C ARG A 21 -6.05 -8.02 8.01
N PHE A 22 -7.32 -7.69 8.01
CA PHE A 22 -7.76 -6.32 7.76
C PHE A 22 -7.08 -5.35 8.74
N ARG A 23 -7.14 -5.65 10.04
CA ARG A 23 -6.51 -4.80 11.05
C ARG A 23 -4.99 -4.72 10.86
N GLN A 24 -4.36 -5.81 10.48
CA GLN A 24 -2.92 -5.86 10.25
C GLN A 24 -2.52 -4.88 9.15
N VAL A 25 -3.19 -4.94 8.02
CA VAL A 25 -2.87 -4.08 6.87
C VAL A 25 -3.24 -2.63 7.15
N VAL A 26 -4.39 -2.38 7.75
CA VAL A 26 -4.84 -1.02 8.06
C VAL A 26 -3.89 -0.35 9.06
N LYS A 27 -3.41 -1.07 10.07
CA LYS A 27 -2.43 -0.52 11.00
C LYS A 27 -1.14 -0.13 10.29
N LYS A 28 -0.71 -0.93 9.33
CA LYS A 28 0.47 -0.56 8.54
C LYS A 28 0.22 0.70 7.73
N ILE A 29 -0.95 0.82 7.11
CA ILE A 29 -1.33 2.02 6.37
C ILE A 29 -1.31 3.25 7.30
N PHE A 30 -1.87 3.13 8.50
CA PHE A 30 -1.86 4.22 9.46
C PHE A 30 -0.44 4.60 9.85
N SER A 31 0.46 3.63 10.02
CA SER A 31 1.86 3.92 10.32
C SER A 31 2.54 4.68 9.19
N LEU A 32 2.18 4.37 7.94
CA LEU A 32 2.71 5.09 6.78
C LEU A 32 2.18 6.52 6.70
N MET A 33 0.99 6.79 7.21
CA MET A 33 0.48 8.15 7.30
C MET A 33 1.30 9.00 8.27
N GLU A 34 1.81 8.39 9.34
CA GLU A 34 2.69 9.07 10.30
C GLU A 34 4.11 9.22 9.76
N ASN A 35 4.62 8.17 9.11
CA ASN A 35 5.96 8.16 8.54
C ASN A 35 5.92 7.41 7.21
N PRO A 36 5.82 8.12 6.08
CA PRO A 36 5.66 7.47 4.77
C PRO A 36 6.93 6.82 4.23
N LYS A 37 8.07 7.03 4.88
CA LYS A 37 9.35 6.45 4.43
C LYS A 37 10.06 5.73 5.58
N PRO A 38 9.41 4.71 6.19
CA PRO A 38 10.08 3.96 7.24
C PRO A 38 11.22 3.12 6.66
N PRO A 39 12.13 2.62 7.51
CA PRO A 39 13.30 1.86 7.02
C PRO A 39 12.95 0.62 6.19
N ASP A 40 11.78 0.03 6.41
CA ASP A 40 11.33 -1.16 5.69
C ASP A 40 10.59 -0.84 4.38
N ALA A 41 10.31 0.42 4.08
CA ALA A 41 9.74 0.80 2.81
C ALA A 41 10.82 1.05 1.78
N LYS A 42 10.52 0.76 0.51
CA LYS A 42 11.49 0.91 -0.58
C LYS A 42 10.82 1.53 -1.80
N PRO A 43 11.54 2.39 -2.53
CA PRO A 43 11.02 2.91 -3.80
C PRO A 43 10.97 1.81 -4.84
N LEU A 44 9.98 1.88 -5.73
CA LEU A 44 9.91 1.02 -6.89
C LEU A 44 10.73 1.64 -8.01
N GLN A 45 11.73 0.93 -8.46
CA GLN A 45 12.61 1.43 -9.52
C GLN A 45 11.82 1.66 -10.80
N GLY A 46 11.95 2.86 -11.37
CA GLY A 46 11.26 3.22 -12.60
C GLY A 46 9.82 3.66 -12.42
N HIS A 47 9.33 3.78 -11.18
CA HIS A 47 7.96 4.19 -10.88
C HIS A 47 7.94 5.24 -9.78
N PRO A 48 6.94 6.13 -9.76
CA PRO A 48 6.81 7.13 -8.69
C PRO A 48 6.21 6.59 -7.40
N PHE A 49 6.29 5.29 -7.19
CA PHE A 49 5.66 4.60 -6.07
C PHE A 49 6.69 4.04 -5.10
N TRP A 50 6.22 3.82 -3.88
CA TRP A 50 6.95 3.11 -2.83
C TRP A 50 6.20 1.83 -2.49
N ARG A 51 6.90 0.86 -1.92
CA ARG A 51 6.29 -0.37 -1.42
C ARG A 51 6.61 -0.55 0.05
N ALA A 52 5.65 -1.05 0.78
CA ALA A 52 5.82 -1.49 2.16
C ALA A 52 5.14 -2.84 2.32
N ASP A 53 5.82 -3.76 2.98
CA ASP A 53 5.29 -5.10 3.19
C ASP A 53 4.78 -5.25 4.63
N ILE A 54 3.70 -5.99 4.81
CA ILE A 54 3.20 -6.37 6.11
C ILE A 54 2.63 -7.79 6.02
N GLY A 55 3.25 -8.73 6.76
CA GLY A 55 2.85 -10.12 6.68
C GLY A 55 2.94 -10.64 5.26
N GLU A 56 1.85 -11.18 4.75
CA GLU A 56 1.77 -11.71 3.39
C GLU A 56 1.38 -10.67 2.35
N TYR A 57 1.28 -9.40 2.73
CA TYR A 57 0.71 -8.36 1.89
C TYR A 57 1.73 -7.29 1.55
N ARG A 58 1.49 -6.63 0.43
CA ARG A 58 2.31 -5.52 -0.05
C ARG A 58 1.42 -4.34 -0.36
N ILE A 59 1.84 -3.16 0.11
CA ILE A 59 1.14 -1.90 -0.08
C ILE A 59 1.99 -1.07 -1.04
N ILE A 60 1.39 -0.67 -2.16
CA ILE A 60 2.03 0.22 -3.12
C ILE A 60 1.40 1.60 -2.95
N TYR A 61 2.23 2.59 -2.70
CA TYR A 61 1.74 3.91 -2.36
C TYR A 61 2.69 5.00 -2.83
N ARG A 62 2.18 6.23 -2.78
CA ARG A 62 3.00 7.43 -2.97
C ARG A 62 2.46 8.53 -2.08
N VAL A 63 3.28 9.56 -1.86
CA VAL A 63 2.85 10.77 -1.16
C VAL A 63 2.67 11.86 -2.19
N GLU A 64 1.52 12.51 -2.17
CA GLU A 64 1.22 13.63 -3.05
C GLU A 64 0.64 14.75 -2.21
N GLY A 65 1.38 15.84 -2.09
CA GLY A 65 1.01 16.93 -1.19
C GLY A 65 0.95 16.43 0.25
N ASN A 66 -0.19 16.61 0.90
CA ASN A 66 -0.41 16.18 2.27
C ASN A 66 -1.24 14.88 2.33
N CYS A 67 -1.14 14.06 1.30
CA CYS A 67 -1.97 12.87 1.15
C CYS A 67 -1.11 11.63 0.91
N LEU A 68 -1.36 10.57 1.66
CA LEU A 68 -0.86 9.24 1.38
C LEU A 68 -1.83 8.58 0.41
N LYS A 69 -1.37 8.34 -0.81
CA LYS A 69 -2.18 7.68 -1.85
C LYS A 69 -1.80 6.22 -1.92
N VAL A 70 -2.67 5.35 -1.42
CA VAL A 70 -2.50 3.91 -1.53
C VAL A 70 -3.07 3.48 -2.86
N SER A 71 -2.19 3.14 -3.79
CA SER A 71 -2.56 2.83 -5.17
C SER A 71 -2.96 1.38 -5.35
N LEU A 72 -2.34 0.48 -4.58
CA LEU A 72 -2.56 -0.95 -4.74
C LEU A 72 -2.26 -1.66 -3.43
N VAL A 73 -3.09 -2.64 -3.07
CA VAL A 73 -2.80 -3.59 -1.99
C VAL A 73 -3.00 -4.98 -2.55
N ASP A 74 -2.03 -5.86 -2.33
CA ASP A 74 -2.14 -7.24 -2.78
C ASP A 74 -1.19 -8.13 -1.98
N ARG A 75 -1.22 -9.42 -2.28
CA ARG A 75 -0.29 -10.36 -1.68
C ARG A 75 1.12 -10.11 -2.19
N ARG A 76 2.12 -10.50 -1.39
CA ARG A 76 3.53 -10.40 -1.75
C ARG A 76 3.92 -11.41 -2.82
N ASN A 77 3.11 -11.54 -3.82
CA ASN A 77 3.31 -12.49 -4.90
C ASN A 77 3.91 -11.71 -6.06
N ASP A 78 5.18 -11.90 -6.31
CA ASP A 78 6.03 -10.97 -7.04
C ASP A 78 5.53 -10.57 -8.42
N GLY A 79 4.91 -11.48 -9.16
CA GLY A 79 4.46 -11.16 -10.52
C GLY A 79 3.16 -10.38 -10.57
N GLU A 80 2.22 -10.65 -9.67
CA GLU A 80 0.86 -10.11 -9.75
C GLU A 80 0.80 -8.61 -9.43
N VAL A 81 1.51 -8.18 -8.39
CA VAL A 81 1.50 -6.77 -7.98
C VAL A 81 2.04 -5.89 -9.10
N TYR A 82 3.14 -6.30 -9.72
CA TYR A 82 3.76 -5.50 -10.78
C TYR A 82 2.94 -5.48 -12.06
N LYS A 83 2.24 -6.56 -12.38
CA LYS A 83 1.30 -6.58 -13.50
C LYS A 83 0.16 -5.61 -13.28
N LYS A 84 -0.41 -5.59 -12.08
CA LYS A 84 -1.49 -4.67 -11.74
C LYS A 84 -1.00 -3.22 -11.75
N LEU A 85 0.22 -2.98 -11.27
CA LEU A 85 0.81 -1.66 -11.26
C LEU A 85 0.98 -1.09 -12.66
N SER A 86 1.35 -1.91 -13.63
CA SER A 86 1.56 -1.46 -15.00
C SER A 86 0.26 -1.05 -15.70
N ARG A 87 -0.90 -1.36 -15.10
CA ARG A 87 -2.21 -0.98 -15.62
C ARG A 87 -2.78 0.27 -14.99
N LEU A 88 -2.07 0.85 -14.04
CA LEU A 88 -2.54 2.06 -13.35
C LEU A 88 -2.39 3.34 -14.18
#